data_ffb272ae9e2092b0e74c7cfb126f50f3
#
_entry.id   ffb272ae9e2092b0e74c7cfb126f50f3
#
_cell.length_a   1.000
_cell.length_b   1.000
_cell.length_c   1.000
_cell.angle_alpha   90.00
_cell.angle_beta   90.00
_cell.angle_gamma   90.00
#
_symmetry.space_group_name_H-M   'P 1'
#
loop_
_entity.id
_entity.type
_entity.pdbx_description
1 polymer ?
#
loop_
_entity_poly.entity_id
_entity_poly.type
_entity_poly.pdbx_seq_one_letter_code
_entity_poly.pdbx_strand_id
1 'polypeptide(L)'
;MTPSIKKPMALSNNHLTTRIKQEAQRLGFDLCRVLPVTVAPHADFFEAWVAAGHAGEMTYLERNIEKRRHPSQLIETGLPEPRSMVVLGVNYAQFALPPALRDDPSCGIIAAYAWGDDYHEIIRPLLYNLDAFICAQTGRTTPGKCLVDTGPVLERDWAQQAGLGFVGKNTCLIHPQLGSWLLLATLLLPETLTYDPPLPTLTTEPPPELVLQGLPPDQAYGTWEIPLVGDSEQSHTGTCGRCTRCLTACPTAAFVGPYHLDPQRCIAYWTIEAKTAIPRELRPHFGNRIFGCDICQEVCPWNSRLPARTPLLAGLHAQAERIAPPLLEGFDPANPYWLDQAAFSRRFARSPIKRAKRAGMLRNVCVALGNWGALEAGAALQLALRDPEPIARGHAAWALGELYRRHGHAPIQQCLQAALTDEPDRWVREEIQLSLAMVPETSTNLLRID
;
A
#
# COMPACT_ATOMS: atom_id res chain seq x y z
N MET A 1 -17.30 -50.35 32.62
CA MET A 1 -18.22 -49.32 32.09
C MET A 1 -17.35 -48.13 31.68
N THR A 2 -17.05 -48.02 30.41
CA THR A 2 -16.30 -46.88 29.82
C THR A 2 -17.26 -45.70 29.70
N PRO A 3 -16.89 -44.49 30.15
CA PRO A 3 -17.77 -43.35 30.03
C PRO A 3 -17.90 -42.98 28.53
N SER A 4 -19.13 -42.97 28.04
CA SER A 4 -19.50 -42.48 26.71
C SER A 4 -19.17 -41.00 26.62
N ILE A 5 -18.15 -40.66 25.85
CA ILE A 5 -17.85 -39.28 25.48
C ILE A 5 -18.99 -38.82 24.56
N LYS A 6 -19.91 -38.01 25.10
CA LYS A 6 -20.95 -37.36 24.31
C LYS A 6 -20.26 -36.53 23.22
N LYS A 7 -20.45 -36.86 21.94
CA LYS A 7 -20.12 -36.00 20.83
C LYS A 7 -20.71 -34.60 21.09
N PRO A 8 -19.94 -33.51 20.95
CA PRO A 8 -20.49 -32.17 21.08
C PRO A 8 -21.63 -32.01 20.07
N MET A 9 -22.75 -31.50 20.54
CA MET A 9 -23.92 -31.20 19.71
C MET A 9 -23.47 -30.17 18.64
N ALA A 10 -23.68 -30.49 17.38
CA ALA A 10 -23.31 -29.59 16.28
C ALA A 10 -23.97 -28.22 16.51
N LEU A 11 -23.18 -27.18 16.57
CA LEU A 11 -23.66 -25.81 16.70
C LEU A 11 -24.46 -25.43 15.44
N SER A 12 -25.56 -24.69 15.60
CA SER A 12 -26.23 -24.13 14.43
C SER A 12 -25.27 -23.15 13.68
N ASN A 13 -25.42 -23.04 12.37
CA ASN A 13 -24.58 -22.15 11.55
C ASN A 13 -24.56 -20.72 12.09
N ASN A 14 -25.72 -20.19 12.53
CA ASN A 14 -25.82 -18.86 13.11
C ASN A 14 -25.01 -18.72 14.40
N HIS A 15 -25.09 -19.71 15.29
CA HIS A 15 -24.34 -19.70 16.55
C HIS A 15 -22.81 -19.76 16.29
N LEU A 16 -22.38 -20.62 15.36
CA LEU A 16 -20.98 -20.71 14.96
C LEU A 16 -20.48 -19.39 14.38
N THR A 17 -21.23 -18.79 13.45
CA THR A 17 -20.88 -17.51 12.82
C THR A 17 -20.74 -16.39 13.87
N THR A 18 -21.67 -16.31 14.81
CA THR A 18 -21.61 -15.32 15.90
C THR A 18 -20.34 -15.51 16.74
N ARG A 19 -19.99 -16.74 17.09
CA ARG A 19 -18.76 -17.04 17.86
C ARG A 19 -17.50 -16.72 17.09
N ILE A 20 -17.45 -16.96 15.77
CA ILE A 20 -16.33 -16.58 14.90
C ILE A 20 -16.12 -15.07 14.94
N LYS A 21 -17.18 -14.27 14.79
CA LYS A 21 -17.10 -12.82 14.83
C LYS A 21 -16.62 -12.30 16.19
N GLN A 22 -17.13 -12.87 17.28
CA GLN A 22 -16.69 -12.53 18.63
C GLN A 22 -15.20 -12.87 18.85
N GLU A 23 -14.76 -14.04 18.38
CA GLU A 23 -13.35 -14.42 18.48
C GLU A 23 -12.46 -13.55 17.60
N ALA A 24 -12.88 -13.19 16.38
CA ALA A 24 -12.16 -12.26 15.52
C ALA A 24 -11.96 -10.90 16.23
N GLN A 25 -13.01 -10.37 16.85
CA GLN A 25 -12.92 -9.13 17.64
C GLN A 25 -11.97 -9.29 18.84
N ARG A 26 -12.05 -10.40 19.58
CA ARG A 26 -11.15 -10.70 20.70
C ARG A 26 -9.69 -10.78 20.29
N LEU A 27 -9.42 -11.27 19.07
CA LEU A 27 -8.09 -11.35 18.48
C LEU A 27 -7.58 -10.00 17.98
N GLY A 28 -8.43 -8.96 17.91
CA GLY A 28 -8.06 -7.61 17.53
C GLY A 28 -8.38 -7.23 16.08
N PHE A 29 -9.23 -8.00 15.39
CA PHE A 29 -9.78 -7.57 14.11
C PHE A 29 -10.90 -6.56 14.35
N ASP A 30 -10.85 -5.44 13.66
CA ASP A 30 -11.86 -4.37 13.75
C ASP A 30 -13.12 -4.72 12.96
N LEU A 31 -12.98 -5.46 11.88
CA LEU A 31 -14.03 -5.84 10.96
C LEU A 31 -14.00 -7.34 10.69
N CYS A 32 -15.18 -7.97 10.66
CA CYS A 32 -15.34 -9.39 10.36
C CYS A 32 -16.69 -9.63 9.68
N ARG A 33 -16.67 -10.09 8.43
CA ARG A 33 -17.86 -10.41 7.64
C ARG A 33 -17.71 -11.77 6.97
N VAL A 34 -18.82 -12.42 6.71
CA VAL A 34 -18.88 -13.77 6.14
C VAL A 34 -19.73 -13.75 4.87
N LEU A 35 -19.22 -14.36 3.81
CA LEU A 35 -19.92 -14.48 2.53
C LEU A 35 -19.67 -15.85 1.89
N PRO A 36 -20.50 -16.29 0.90
CA PRO A 36 -20.23 -17.52 0.17
C PRO A 36 -19.00 -17.36 -0.73
N VAL A 37 -18.31 -18.46 -0.97
CA VAL A 37 -17.24 -18.50 -1.98
C VAL A 37 -17.86 -18.62 -3.36
N THR A 38 -17.68 -17.61 -4.19
CA THR A 38 -18.21 -17.55 -5.56
C THR A 38 -17.11 -17.10 -6.53
N VAL A 39 -17.47 -16.77 -7.76
CA VAL A 39 -16.59 -16.07 -8.71
C VAL A 39 -16.38 -14.64 -8.21
N ALA A 40 -15.14 -14.15 -8.30
CA ALA A 40 -14.82 -12.79 -7.88
C ALA A 40 -15.58 -11.77 -8.76
N PRO A 41 -16.34 -10.84 -8.18
CA PRO A 41 -17.25 -9.96 -8.92
C PRO A 41 -16.56 -9.12 -10.01
N HIS A 42 -15.34 -8.65 -9.76
CA HIS A 42 -14.59 -7.81 -10.71
C HIS A 42 -13.41 -8.54 -11.36
N ALA A 43 -13.48 -9.89 -11.50
CA ALA A 43 -12.44 -10.68 -12.16
C ALA A 43 -12.19 -10.22 -13.60
N ASP A 44 -13.25 -9.94 -14.37
CA ASP A 44 -13.12 -9.48 -15.75
C ASP A 44 -12.38 -8.13 -15.85
N PHE A 45 -12.67 -7.20 -14.93
CA PHE A 45 -11.94 -5.94 -14.84
C PHE A 45 -10.46 -6.16 -14.53
N PHE A 46 -10.17 -7.03 -13.56
CA PHE A 46 -8.78 -7.34 -13.19
C PHE A 46 -8.01 -7.96 -14.35
N GLU A 47 -8.60 -8.89 -15.08
CA GLU A 47 -8.00 -9.54 -16.24
C GLU A 47 -7.73 -8.55 -17.37
N ALA A 48 -8.70 -7.68 -17.68
CA ALA A 48 -8.54 -6.61 -18.66
C ALA A 48 -7.43 -5.63 -18.25
N TRP A 49 -7.34 -5.29 -16.96
CA TRP A 49 -6.31 -4.43 -16.42
C TRP A 49 -4.90 -5.05 -16.52
N VAL A 50 -4.77 -6.36 -16.25
CA VAL A 50 -3.51 -7.11 -16.44
C VAL A 50 -3.16 -7.18 -17.93
N ALA A 51 -4.12 -7.51 -18.79
CA ALA A 51 -3.91 -7.59 -20.25
C ALA A 51 -3.49 -6.23 -20.87
N ALA A 52 -3.89 -5.12 -20.26
CA ALA A 52 -3.45 -3.78 -20.64
C ALA A 52 -2.01 -3.44 -20.18
N GLY A 53 -1.30 -4.38 -19.53
CA GLY A 53 0.08 -4.20 -19.08
C GLY A 53 0.24 -3.39 -17.78
N HIS A 54 -0.85 -3.10 -17.08
CA HIS A 54 -0.81 -2.32 -15.84
C HIS A 54 -0.14 -3.06 -14.67
N ALA A 55 0.08 -4.38 -14.77
CA ALA A 55 0.85 -5.12 -13.76
C ALA A 55 2.30 -4.63 -13.64
N GLY A 56 2.88 -4.10 -14.73
CA GLY A 56 4.26 -3.64 -14.75
C GLY A 56 5.23 -4.75 -14.30
N GLU A 57 6.12 -4.45 -13.36
CA GLU A 57 7.04 -5.44 -12.80
C GLU A 57 6.40 -6.39 -11.76
N MET A 58 5.13 -6.18 -11.40
CA MET A 58 4.38 -7.05 -10.48
C MET A 58 3.90 -8.33 -11.19
N THR A 59 4.81 -9.09 -11.81
CA THR A 59 4.50 -10.29 -12.60
C THR A 59 3.74 -11.37 -11.80
N TYR A 60 3.77 -11.29 -10.47
CA TYR A 60 2.99 -12.16 -9.61
C TYR A 60 1.47 -11.91 -9.74
N LEU A 61 1.04 -10.75 -10.26
CA LEU A 61 -0.36 -10.46 -10.56
C LEU A 61 -0.84 -11.20 -11.81
N GLU A 62 0.06 -11.44 -12.77
CA GLU A 62 -0.20 -12.20 -13.99
C GLU A 62 -0.33 -13.70 -13.72
N ARG A 63 0.22 -14.16 -12.60
CA ARG A 63 0.18 -15.56 -12.19
C ARG A 63 -1.13 -15.86 -11.45
N ASN A 64 -1.62 -17.08 -11.62
CA ASN A 64 -2.81 -17.57 -10.89
C ASN A 64 -4.05 -16.69 -11.09
N ILE A 65 -4.27 -16.15 -12.29
CA ILE A 65 -5.46 -15.35 -12.65
C ILE A 65 -6.73 -16.15 -12.33
N GLU A 66 -6.79 -17.43 -12.73
CA GLU A 66 -7.90 -18.33 -12.45
C GLU A 66 -8.19 -18.49 -10.93
N LYS A 67 -7.14 -18.53 -10.10
CA LYS A 67 -7.32 -18.59 -8.64
C LYS A 67 -7.86 -17.28 -8.06
N ARG A 68 -7.56 -16.14 -8.70
CA ARG A 68 -8.15 -14.85 -8.30
C ARG A 68 -9.61 -14.77 -8.70
N ARG A 69 -9.95 -15.31 -9.87
CA ARG A 69 -11.33 -15.43 -10.35
C ARG A 69 -12.12 -16.44 -9.51
N HIS A 70 -11.53 -17.58 -9.21
CA HIS A 70 -12.14 -18.72 -8.50
C HIS A 70 -11.37 -19.06 -7.22
N PRO A 71 -11.63 -18.39 -6.09
CA PRO A 71 -10.90 -18.64 -4.84
C PRO A 71 -11.01 -20.09 -4.32
N SER A 72 -12.04 -20.83 -4.74
CA SER A 72 -12.14 -22.27 -4.44
C SER A 72 -10.93 -23.08 -4.91
N GLN A 73 -10.28 -22.66 -5.99
CA GLN A 73 -9.06 -23.29 -6.52
C GLN A 73 -7.80 -23.03 -5.66
N LEU A 74 -7.91 -22.25 -4.59
CA LEU A 74 -6.82 -22.05 -3.62
C LEU A 74 -6.71 -23.22 -2.63
N ILE A 75 -7.72 -24.07 -2.58
CA ILE A 75 -7.73 -25.28 -1.75
C ILE A 75 -7.05 -26.41 -2.53
N GLU A 76 -6.21 -27.16 -1.86
CA GLU A 76 -5.50 -28.29 -2.47
C GLU A 76 -6.47 -29.41 -2.84
N THR A 77 -6.18 -30.08 -3.95
CA THR A 77 -6.98 -31.21 -4.45
C THR A 77 -7.08 -32.29 -3.35
N GLY A 78 -8.28 -32.76 -3.11
CA GLY A 78 -8.57 -33.76 -2.07
C GLY A 78 -8.97 -33.20 -0.71
N LEU A 79 -8.86 -31.89 -0.50
CA LEU A 79 -9.45 -31.22 0.66
C LEU A 79 -10.89 -30.78 0.37
N PRO A 80 -11.73 -30.60 1.42
CA PRO A 80 -13.11 -30.13 1.24
C PRO A 80 -13.15 -28.76 0.55
N GLU A 81 -14.06 -28.62 -0.41
CA GLU A 81 -14.27 -27.33 -1.09
C GLU A 81 -14.69 -26.24 -0.10
N PRO A 82 -14.18 -25.02 -0.24
CA PRO A 82 -14.55 -23.91 0.62
C PRO A 82 -15.96 -23.44 0.28
N ARG A 83 -16.80 -23.30 1.30
CA ARG A 83 -18.18 -22.82 1.19
C ARG A 83 -18.33 -21.40 1.70
N SER A 84 -17.52 -21.04 2.69
CA SER A 84 -17.55 -19.71 3.29
C SER A 84 -16.19 -19.02 3.20
N MET A 85 -16.23 -17.72 2.97
CA MET A 85 -15.09 -16.82 3.11
C MET A 85 -15.37 -15.87 4.27
N VAL A 86 -14.46 -15.82 5.24
CA VAL A 86 -14.44 -14.81 6.28
C VAL A 86 -13.49 -13.73 5.84
N VAL A 87 -13.98 -12.50 5.69
CA VAL A 87 -13.19 -11.31 5.33
C VAL A 87 -13.04 -10.44 6.57
N LEU A 88 -11.80 -10.05 6.84
CA LEU A 88 -11.39 -9.37 8.05
C LEU A 88 -10.67 -8.08 7.71
N GLY A 89 -10.81 -7.09 8.59
CA GLY A 89 -10.11 -5.82 8.48
C GLY A 89 -9.46 -5.44 9.79
N VAL A 90 -8.24 -4.88 9.71
CA VAL A 90 -7.50 -4.29 10.83
C VAL A 90 -7.23 -2.84 10.47
N ASN A 91 -7.66 -1.91 11.32
CA ASN A 91 -7.36 -0.50 11.16
C ASN A 91 -5.94 -0.22 11.65
N TYR A 92 -5.14 0.46 10.82
CA TYR A 92 -3.78 0.89 11.17
C TYR A 92 -3.63 2.42 11.31
N ALA A 93 -4.73 3.17 11.23
CA ALA A 93 -4.70 4.61 11.44
C ALA A 93 -4.19 4.95 12.84
N GLN A 94 -3.23 5.86 12.94
CA GLN A 94 -2.67 6.29 14.22
C GLN A 94 -2.80 7.81 14.40
N PHE A 95 -2.17 8.56 13.51
CA PHE A 95 -2.19 10.02 13.49
C PHE A 95 -1.87 10.52 12.09
N ALA A 96 -2.24 11.75 11.78
CA ALA A 96 -1.81 12.41 10.56
C ALA A 96 -0.34 12.80 10.67
N LEU A 97 0.44 12.62 9.59
CA LEU A 97 1.84 13.06 9.57
C LEU A 97 1.91 14.55 9.89
N PRO A 98 2.67 14.96 10.94
CA PRO A 98 2.78 16.36 11.30
C PRO A 98 3.29 17.22 10.15
N PRO A 99 2.71 18.41 9.88
CA PRO A 99 3.16 19.29 8.81
C PRO A 99 4.66 19.59 8.86
N ALA A 100 5.22 19.77 10.06
CA ALA A 100 6.65 20.00 10.24
C ALA A 100 7.55 18.87 9.71
N LEU A 101 7.08 17.62 9.71
CA LEU A 101 7.79 16.48 9.11
C LEU A 101 7.43 16.28 7.64
N ARG A 102 6.15 16.46 7.30
CA ARG A 102 5.67 16.31 5.92
C ARG A 102 6.32 17.30 4.97
N ASP A 103 6.46 18.54 5.43
CA ASP A 103 6.93 19.68 4.62
C ASP A 103 8.46 19.90 4.74
N ASP A 104 9.15 19.10 5.56
CA ASP A 104 10.61 19.11 5.67
C ASP A 104 11.23 18.26 4.55
N PRO A 105 11.87 18.89 3.55
CA PRO A 105 12.44 18.16 2.42
C PRO A 105 13.71 17.37 2.78
N SER A 106 14.29 17.58 3.95
CA SER A 106 15.47 16.85 4.44
C SER A 106 15.10 15.49 5.08
N CYS A 107 13.80 15.25 5.32
CA CYS A 107 13.27 14.00 5.85
C CYS A 107 12.61 13.16 4.78
N GLY A 108 12.79 11.84 4.82
CA GLY A 108 12.21 10.90 3.87
C GLY A 108 10.86 10.37 4.35
N ILE A 109 9.76 10.67 3.67
CA ILE A 109 8.42 10.21 4.04
C ILE A 109 8.25 8.72 3.72
N ILE A 110 7.76 7.97 4.71
CA ILE A 110 7.37 6.56 4.61
C ILE A 110 5.86 6.46 4.80
N ALA A 111 5.18 5.67 3.98
CA ALA A 111 3.75 5.44 4.07
C ALA A 111 3.35 4.83 5.42
N ALA A 112 2.22 5.25 5.97
CA ALA A 112 1.80 4.95 7.33
C ALA A 112 1.68 3.47 7.66
N TYR A 113 1.33 2.61 6.69
CA TYR A 113 1.24 1.17 6.92
C TYR A 113 2.59 0.52 7.26
N ALA A 114 3.70 1.19 6.92
CA ALA A 114 5.05 0.71 7.16
C ALA A 114 5.75 1.35 8.38
N TRP A 115 5.03 2.15 9.16
CA TRP A 115 5.58 2.74 10.38
C TRP A 115 5.80 1.72 11.50
N GLY A 116 4.99 0.66 11.55
CA GLY A 116 5.12 -0.45 12.50
C GLY A 116 5.96 -1.61 11.96
N ASP A 117 5.80 -2.74 12.62
CA ASP A 117 6.34 -4.03 12.15
C ASP A 117 5.54 -4.53 10.94
N ASP A 118 6.08 -5.55 10.27
CA ASP A 118 5.46 -6.15 9.09
C ASP A 118 4.09 -6.76 9.45
N TYR A 119 3.03 -6.17 8.90
CA TYR A 119 1.67 -6.59 9.18
C TYR A 119 1.37 -8.04 8.78
N HIS A 120 2.11 -8.60 7.84
CA HIS A 120 1.99 -10.02 7.50
C HIS A 120 2.37 -10.91 8.69
N GLU A 121 3.40 -10.53 9.43
CA GLU A 121 3.87 -11.27 10.60
C GLU A 121 2.97 -11.07 11.82
N ILE A 122 2.20 -9.98 11.83
CA ILE A 122 1.25 -9.65 12.91
C ILE A 122 -0.11 -10.32 12.64
N ILE A 123 -0.67 -10.15 11.45
CA ILE A 123 -2.04 -10.57 11.14
C ILE A 123 -2.13 -12.08 10.88
N ARG A 124 -1.14 -12.68 10.22
CA ARG A 124 -1.16 -14.11 9.87
C ARG A 124 -1.28 -15.04 11.09
N PRO A 125 -0.54 -14.83 12.20
CA PRO A 125 -0.76 -15.63 13.42
C PRO A 125 -2.16 -15.46 14.02
N LEU A 126 -2.74 -14.26 13.97
CA LEU A 126 -4.10 -14.03 14.45
C LEU A 126 -5.12 -14.80 13.60
N LEU A 127 -4.89 -14.83 12.29
CA LEU A 127 -5.74 -15.59 11.37
C LEU A 127 -5.64 -17.11 11.60
N TYR A 128 -4.43 -17.62 11.88
CA TYR A 128 -4.25 -19.02 12.28
C TYR A 128 -4.94 -19.34 13.62
N ASN A 129 -4.88 -18.43 14.58
CA ASN A 129 -5.58 -18.60 15.87
C ASN A 129 -7.10 -18.63 15.68
N LEU A 130 -7.63 -17.79 14.78
CA LEU A 130 -9.06 -17.81 14.43
C LEU A 130 -9.45 -19.14 13.78
N ASP A 131 -8.65 -19.65 12.84
CA ASP A 131 -8.90 -20.94 12.19
C ASP A 131 -8.82 -22.12 13.20
N ALA A 132 -7.82 -22.11 14.08
CA ALA A 132 -7.71 -23.10 15.15
C ALA A 132 -8.91 -23.09 16.10
N PHE A 133 -9.43 -21.90 16.43
CA PHE A 133 -10.67 -21.77 17.20
C PHE A 133 -11.84 -22.41 16.44
N ILE A 134 -11.99 -22.16 15.15
CA ILE A 134 -13.05 -22.75 14.32
C ILE A 134 -12.92 -24.28 14.27
N CYS A 135 -11.71 -24.79 14.06
CA CYS A 135 -11.42 -26.23 14.13
C CYS A 135 -11.88 -26.84 15.45
N ALA A 136 -11.59 -26.20 16.57
CA ALA A 136 -12.01 -26.66 17.89
C ALA A 136 -13.54 -26.68 18.08
N GLN A 137 -14.27 -25.72 17.44
CA GLN A 137 -15.73 -25.65 17.52
C GLN A 137 -16.43 -26.68 16.62
N THR A 138 -15.82 -27.01 15.47
CA THR A 138 -16.43 -27.86 14.45
C THR A 138 -15.94 -29.30 14.48
N GLY A 139 -14.83 -29.58 15.16
CA GLY A 139 -14.12 -30.86 15.12
C GLY A 139 -13.35 -31.08 13.82
N ARG A 140 -13.18 -30.04 12.99
CA ARG A 140 -12.38 -30.09 11.78
C ARG A 140 -10.90 -30.30 12.11
N THR A 141 -10.25 -31.19 11.36
CA THR A 141 -8.83 -31.52 11.55
C THR A 141 -7.91 -30.89 10.48
N THR A 142 -8.50 -30.47 9.35
CA THR A 142 -7.76 -29.80 8.27
C THR A 142 -7.82 -28.28 8.44
N PRO A 143 -6.71 -27.54 8.26
CA PRO A 143 -6.74 -26.08 8.37
C PRO A 143 -7.55 -25.44 7.24
N GLY A 144 -8.15 -24.28 7.50
CA GLY A 144 -8.66 -23.38 6.50
C GLY A 144 -7.54 -22.69 5.72
N LYS A 145 -7.87 -21.99 4.63
CA LYS A 145 -6.88 -21.25 3.85
C LYS A 145 -6.80 -19.82 4.34
N CYS A 146 -5.78 -19.51 5.09
CA CYS A 146 -5.48 -18.17 5.61
C CYS A 146 -4.67 -17.36 4.59
N LEU A 147 -5.11 -16.15 4.27
CA LEU A 147 -4.48 -15.25 3.29
C LEU A 147 -4.42 -13.84 3.85
N VAL A 148 -3.25 -13.20 3.68
CA VAL A 148 -2.99 -11.80 4.02
C VAL A 148 -2.13 -11.24 2.88
N ASP A 149 -2.70 -10.40 2.01
CA ASP A 149 -2.06 -9.68 0.90
C ASP A 149 -1.31 -10.57 -0.13
N THR A 150 -0.49 -11.49 0.32
CA THR A 150 0.40 -12.29 -0.55
C THR A 150 -0.29 -13.43 -1.30
N GLY A 151 -1.57 -13.66 -1.06
CA GLY A 151 -2.37 -14.69 -1.74
C GLY A 151 -2.94 -14.21 -3.09
N PRO A 152 -3.20 -15.13 -4.04
CA PRO A 152 -3.89 -14.78 -5.27
C PRO A 152 -5.40 -14.62 -5.05
N VAL A 153 -5.78 -13.59 -4.28
CA VAL A 153 -7.16 -13.20 -3.96
C VAL A 153 -7.33 -11.71 -4.21
N LEU A 154 -8.47 -11.31 -4.73
CA LEU A 154 -8.85 -9.91 -4.90
C LEU A 154 -9.46 -9.39 -3.58
N GLU A 155 -8.63 -9.20 -2.54
CA GLU A 155 -9.09 -8.94 -1.16
C GLU A 155 -10.01 -7.72 -1.06
N ARG A 156 -9.71 -6.62 -1.76
CA ARG A 156 -10.57 -5.41 -1.76
C ARG A 156 -11.92 -5.67 -2.40
N ASP A 157 -11.96 -6.50 -3.44
CA ASP A 157 -13.21 -6.90 -4.11
C ASP A 157 -14.10 -7.70 -3.15
N TRP A 158 -13.52 -8.72 -2.50
CA TRP A 158 -14.22 -9.51 -1.51
C TRP A 158 -14.62 -8.72 -0.27
N ALA A 159 -13.80 -7.77 0.15
CA ALA A 159 -14.12 -6.88 1.26
C ALA A 159 -15.30 -5.96 0.93
N GLN A 160 -15.37 -5.42 -0.29
CA GLN A 160 -16.53 -4.68 -0.75
C GLN A 160 -17.79 -5.58 -0.81
N GLN A 161 -17.65 -6.76 -1.39
CA GLN A 161 -18.77 -7.72 -1.52
C GLN A 161 -19.28 -8.19 -0.14
N ALA A 162 -18.36 -8.34 0.83
CA ALA A 162 -18.72 -8.67 2.21
C ALA A 162 -19.36 -7.49 2.97
N GLY A 163 -19.28 -6.28 2.44
CA GLY A 163 -19.80 -5.10 3.11
C GLY A 163 -18.87 -4.49 4.15
N LEU A 164 -17.55 -4.68 4.01
CA LEU A 164 -16.59 -4.00 4.86
C LEU A 164 -16.39 -2.53 4.46
N GLY A 165 -16.79 -2.15 3.27
CA GLY A 165 -16.64 -0.82 2.75
C GLY A 165 -16.98 -0.75 1.27
N PHE A 166 -16.70 0.37 0.65
CA PHE A 166 -16.82 0.57 -0.80
C PHE A 166 -15.44 0.90 -1.38
N VAL A 167 -15.19 0.50 -2.62
CA VAL A 167 -13.97 0.91 -3.32
C VAL A 167 -14.12 2.37 -3.76
N GLY A 168 -13.19 3.21 -3.31
CA GLY A 168 -13.14 4.62 -3.66
C GLY A 168 -12.52 4.88 -5.03
N LYS A 169 -12.66 6.12 -5.54
CA LYS A 169 -12.04 6.55 -6.82
C LYS A 169 -10.52 6.40 -6.82
N ASN A 170 -9.90 6.38 -5.63
CA ASN A 170 -8.47 6.09 -5.43
C ASN A 170 -8.14 4.60 -5.35
N THR A 171 -9.09 3.73 -5.70
CA THR A 171 -8.98 2.26 -5.64
C THR A 171 -8.75 1.64 -4.26
N CYS A 172 -8.78 2.43 -3.18
CA CYS A 172 -8.75 1.93 -1.82
C CYS A 172 -10.13 1.49 -1.35
N LEU A 173 -10.18 0.45 -0.49
CA LEU A 173 -11.39 0.16 0.27
C LEU A 173 -11.59 1.25 1.32
N ILE A 174 -12.79 1.80 1.40
CA ILE A 174 -13.14 2.88 2.33
C ILE A 174 -14.29 2.40 3.21
N HIS A 175 -14.05 2.29 4.51
CA HIS A 175 -15.10 2.07 5.50
C HIS A 175 -15.63 3.42 5.99
N PRO A 176 -16.95 3.64 6.09
CA PRO A 176 -17.52 4.95 6.42
C PRO A 176 -17.05 5.55 7.74
N GLN A 177 -16.68 4.72 8.72
CA GLN A 177 -16.24 5.16 10.05
C GLN A 177 -14.74 5.03 10.27
N LEU A 178 -14.08 4.07 9.59
CA LEU A 178 -12.66 3.77 9.80
C LEU A 178 -11.78 4.35 8.67
N GLY A 179 -12.39 4.92 7.62
CA GLY A 179 -11.66 5.41 6.47
C GLY A 179 -11.03 4.28 5.65
N SER A 180 -9.93 4.57 4.97
CA SER A 180 -9.22 3.61 4.12
C SER A 180 -7.92 3.04 4.73
N TRP A 181 -7.64 3.35 5.98
CA TRP A 181 -6.47 2.86 6.70
C TRP A 181 -6.69 1.43 7.20
N LEU A 182 -6.96 0.50 6.27
CA LEU A 182 -7.36 -0.88 6.54
C LEU A 182 -6.37 -1.87 5.91
N LEU A 183 -5.89 -2.81 6.73
CA LEU A 183 -5.22 -4.03 6.30
C LEU A 183 -6.25 -5.13 6.22
N LEU A 184 -6.27 -5.89 5.14
CA LEU A 184 -7.25 -6.92 4.89
C LEU A 184 -6.67 -8.32 5.10
N ALA A 185 -7.55 -9.26 5.46
CA ALA A 185 -7.22 -10.67 5.52
C ALA A 185 -8.45 -11.50 5.14
N THR A 186 -8.22 -12.69 4.59
CA THR A 186 -9.28 -13.62 4.22
C THR A 186 -9.01 -15.03 4.74
N LEU A 187 -10.08 -15.73 5.10
CA LEU A 187 -10.02 -17.12 5.54
C LEU A 187 -11.09 -17.92 4.80
N LEU A 188 -10.66 -18.89 3.97
CA LEU A 188 -11.54 -19.82 3.27
C LEU A 188 -11.82 -21.04 4.13
N LEU A 189 -13.09 -21.39 4.28
CA LEU A 189 -13.56 -22.45 5.18
C LEU A 189 -14.50 -23.40 4.46
N PRO A 190 -14.43 -24.71 4.72
CA PRO A 190 -15.39 -25.67 4.19
C PRO A 190 -16.74 -25.65 4.93
N GLU A 191 -16.81 -25.03 6.10
CA GLU A 191 -18.05 -24.88 6.86
C GLU A 191 -19.03 -23.96 6.12
N THR A 192 -20.30 -24.32 6.12
CA THR A 192 -21.40 -23.43 5.73
C THR A 192 -21.75 -22.56 6.93
N LEU A 193 -21.41 -21.28 6.85
CA LEU A 193 -21.72 -20.29 7.88
C LEU A 193 -23.01 -19.52 7.52
N THR A 194 -23.53 -18.76 8.46
CA THR A 194 -24.55 -17.76 8.15
C THR A 194 -23.88 -16.58 7.48
N TYR A 195 -24.26 -16.33 6.23
CA TYR A 195 -23.70 -15.23 5.45
C TYR A 195 -24.26 -13.89 5.90
N ASP A 196 -23.44 -12.90 5.90
CA ASP A 196 -23.87 -11.52 6.06
C ASP A 196 -24.63 -11.09 4.81
N PRO A 197 -25.69 -10.29 4.95
CA PRO A 197 -26.39 -9.79 3.79
C PRO A 197 -25.42 -8.98 2.92
N PRO A 198 -25.52 -9.09 1.59
CA PRO A 198 -24.82 -8.17 0.71
C PRO A 198 -25.27 -6.75 1.06
N LEU A 199 -24.37 -5.79 0.82
CA LEU A 199 -24.77 -4.40 0.95
C LEU A 199 -25.96 -4.15 0.03
N PRO A 200 -27.03 -3.52 0.51
CA PRO A 200 -28.11 -3.15 -0.36
C PRO A 200 -27.54 -2.25 -1.45
N THR A 201 -27.71 -2.64 -2.69
CA THR A 201 -27.47 -1.77 -3.84
C THR A 201 -28.50 -0.66 -3.73
N LEU A 202 -28.10 0.49 -3.24
CA LEU A 202 -29.00 1.63 -3.23
C LEU A 202 -29.31 2.02 -4.67
N THR A 203 -30.60 2.19 -4.93
CA THR A 203 -31.13 2.68 -6.22
C THR A 203 -30.33 3.90 -6.68
N THR A 204 -30.17 4.04 -7.94
CA THR A 204 -29.36 4.93 -8.76
C THR A 204 -29.38 6.44 -8.44
N GLU A 205 -30.08 6.89 -7.38
CA GLU A 205 -30.10 8.28 -6.97
C GLU A 205 -29.37 8.47 -5.63
N PRO A 206 -28.25 9.20 -5.63
CA PRO A 206 -27.59 9.58 -4.39
C PRO A 206 -28.53 10.48 -3.55
N PRO A 207 -28.51 10.39 -2.20
CA PRO A 207 -29.27 11.30 -1.36
C PRO A 207 -29.02 12.76 -1.75
N PRO A 208 -30.02 13.62 -1.76
CA PRO A 208 -29.91 15.02 -2.22
C PRO A 208 -28.76 15.79 -1.57
N GLU A 209 -28.41 15.44 -0.33
CA GLU A 209 -27.34 16.07 0.47
C GLU A 209 -25.93 15.70 0.01
N LEU A 210 -25.78 14.60 -0.72
CA LEU A 210 -24.52 14.15 -1.33
C LEU A 210 -24.35 14.59 -2.79
N VAL A 211 -25.39 15.21 -3.37
CA VAL A 211 -25.34 15.79 -4.71
C VAL A 211 -24.55 17.10 -4.69
N LEU A 212 -23.23 17.01 -4.56
CA LEU A 212 -22.33 18.12 -4.84
C LEU A 212 -22.29 18.36 -6.36
N GLN A 213 -22.52 19.61 -6.76
CA GLN A 213 -22.80 20.03 -8.14
C GLN A 213 -21.69 19.65 -9.15
N GLY A 214 -22.00 18.94 -10.23
CA GLY A 214 -21.20 18.90 -11.46
C GLY A 214 -20.86 17.57 -12.16
N LEU A 215 -21.27 16.37 -11.70
CA LEU A 215 -21.05 15.12 -12.46
C LEU A 215 -22.36 14.43 -12.87
N PRO A 216 -22.40 13.77 -14.05
CA PRO A 216 -23.60 13.08 -14.50
C PRO A 216 -23.92 11.85 -13.62
N PRO A 217 -25.22 11.50 -13.43
CA PRO A 217 -25.68 10.43 -12.55
C PRO A 217 -25.16 9.02 -12.91
N ASP A 218 -24.85 8.79 -14.16
CA ASP A 218 -24.34 7.53 -14.71
C ASP A 218 -22.91 7.20 -14.31
N GLN A 219 -22.18 8.15 -13.72
CA GLN A 219 -20.84 7.94 -13.15
C GLN A 219 -20.83 7.74 -11.64
N ALA A 220 -21.97 7.71 -10.99
CA ALA A 220 -22.09 7.37 -9.58
C ALA A 220 -22.17 5.84 -9.45
N TYR A 221 -21.07 5.19 -9.16
CA TYR A 221 -21.10 3.82 -8.62
C TYR A 221 -21.97 3.82 -7.36
N GLY A 222 -22.91 2.85 -7.27
CA GLY A 222 -23.97 2.82 -6.29
C GLY A 222 -23.59 3.20 -4.87
N THR A 223 -24.49 3.88 -4.21
CA THR A 223 -24.44 4.12 -2.77
C THR A 223 -24.58 2.79 -2.03
N TRP A 224 -23.75 2.57 -1.01
CA TRP A 224 -23.75 1.33 -0.25
C TRP A 224 -24.13 1.63 1.20
N GLU A 225 -25.10 0.90 1.75
CA GLU A 225 -25.35 0.89 3.19
C GLU A 225 -24.48 -0.14 3.85
N ILE A 226 -23.64 0.28 4.80
CA ILE A 226 -22.69 -0.60 5.47
C ILE A 226 -23.13 -0.75 6.92
N PRO A 227 -23.55 -1.96 7.35
CA PRO A 227 -23.80 -2.23 8.75
C PRO A 227 -22.50 -2.13 9.54
N LEU A 228 -22.55 -1.46 10.68
CA LEU A 228 -21.41 -1.35 11.59
C LEU A 228 -21.29 -2.61 12.44
N VAL A 229 -20.05 -2.98 12.75
CA VAL A 229 -19.78 -4.03 13.74
C VAL A 229 -20.17 -3.47 15.12
N GLY A 230 -21.21 -4.06 15.73
CA GLY A 230 -21.64 -3.71 17.10
C GLY A 230 -22.94 -2.92 17.21
N ASP A 231 -23.42 -2.27 16.13
CA ASP A 231 -24.72 -1.57 16.16
C ASP A 231 -25.64 -2.12 15.05
N SER A 232 -26.61 -2.93 15.44
CA SER A 232 -27.54 -3.60 14.53
C SER A 232 -28.58 -2.67 13.87
N GLU A 233 -28.61 -1.39 14.22
CA GLU A 233 -29.67 -0.48 13.81
C GLU A 233 -29.21 0.77 13.01
N GLN A 234 -27.89 0.99 12.84
CA GLN A 234 -27.40 2.15 12.06
C GLN A 234 -26.75 1.69 10.75
N SER A 235 -27.43 1.89 9.65
CA SER A 235 -26.85 1.77 8.31
C SER A 235 -26.20 3.10 7.92
N HIS A 236 -24.95 3.03 7.41
CA HIS A 236 -24.26 4.21 6.88
C HIS A 236 -24.06 4.06 5.39
N THR A 237 -24.47 5.06 4.63
CA THR A 237 -24.21 5.15 3.20
C THR A 237 -22.82 5.71 2.95
N GLY A 238 -22.02 5.05 2.11
CA GLY A 238 -20.69 5.47 1.74
C GLY A 238 -20.50 5.52 0.23
N THR A 239 -20.08 6.67 -0.32
CA THR A 239 -19.71 6.83 -1.72
C THR A 239 -18.77 8.00 -1.90
N CYS A 240 -17.97 7.98 -2.98
CA CYS A 240 -17.18 9.14 -3.38
C CYS A 240 -18.04 10.27 -3.97
N GLY A 241 -19.26 10.01 -4.41
CA GLY A 241 -20.09 11.01 -5.07
C GLY A 241 -19.30 11.81 -6.12
N ARG A 242 -19.38 13.14 -6.04
CA ARG A 242 -18.64 14.06 -6.94
C ARG A 242 -17.21 14.38 -6.50
N CYS A 243 -16.75 13.87 -5.37
CA CYS A 243 -15.42 14.15 -4.86
C CYS A 243 -14.33 13.61 -5.81
N THR A 244 -13.36 14.46 -6.15
CA THR A 244 -12.20 14.12 -6.99
C THR A 244 -10.87 14.45 -6.32
N ARG A 245 -10.87 14.75 -5.02
CA ARG A 245 -9.66 15.23 -4.29
C ARG A 245 -8.45 14.31 -4.49
N CYS A 246 -8.63 13.00 -4.40
CA CYS A 246 -7.55 12.03 -4.58
C CYS A 246 -6.98 12.03 -6.01
N LEU A 247 -7.84 12.21 -7.01
CA LEU A 247 -7.43 12.25 -8.42
C LEU A 247 -6.61 13.51 -8.70
N THR A 248 -7.09 14.67 -8.20
CA THR A 248 -6.43 15.97 -8.40
C THR A 248 -5.13 16.09 -7.60
N ALA A 249 -5.07 15.50 -6.40
CA ALA A 249 -3.90 15.59 -5.53
C ALA A 249 -2.74 14.67 -5.94
N CYS A 250 -2.97 13.71 -6.84
CA CYS A 250 -1.91 12.80 -7.28
C CYS A 250 -0.87 13.54 -8.12
N PRO A 251 0.38 13.71 -7.64
CA PRO A 251 1.38 14.56 -8.31
C PRO A 251 1.87 13.95 -9.63
N THR A 252 1.70 12.65 -9.82
CA THR A 252 2.10 11.91 -11.03
C THR A 252 0.91 11.60 -11.93
N ALA A 253 -0.30 12.08 -11.59
CA ALA A 253 -1.54 11.79 -12.30
C ALA A 253 -1.70 10.28 -12.59
N ALA A 254 -1.48 9.44 -11.57
CA ALA A 254 -1.51 7.99 -11.69
C ALA A 254 -2.94 7.43 -11.89
N PHE A 255 -3.97 8.23 -11.60
CA PHE A 255 -5.35 7.86 -11.89
C PHE A 255 -5.72 8.30 -13.30
N VAL A 256 -5.86 7.34 -14.21
CA VAL A 256 -6.31 7.60 -15.60
C VAL A 256 -7.82 7.86 -15.67
N GLY A 257 -8.52 7.60 -14.59
CA GLY A 257 -9.93 7.87 -14.37
C GLY A 257 -10.34 7.45 -12.95
N PRO A 258 -11.57 7.76 -12.52
CA PRO A 258 -12.12 7.21 -11.29
C PRO A 258 -12.03 5.69 -11.27
N TYR A 259 -11.58 5.11 -10.16
CA TYR A 259 -11.47 3.65 -9.95
C TYR A 259 -10.44 2.95 -10.85
N HIS A 260 -9.66 3.70 -11.62
CA HIS A 260 -8.69 3.16 -12.55
C HIS A 260 -7.30 3.77 -12.29
N LEU A 261 -6.40 2.96 -11.73
CA LEU A 261 -5.02 3.32 -11.42
C LEU A 261 -4.09 2.74 -12.50
N ASP A 262 -3.20 3.59 -13.02
CA ASP A 262 -1.98 3.16 -13.70
C ASP A 262 -0.83 3.08 -12.68
N PRO A 263 -0.42 1.89 -12.26
CA PRO A 263 0.67 1.74 -11.29
C PRO A 263 2.00 2.29 -11.78
N GLN A 264 2.28 2.25 -13.09
CA GLN A 264 3.53 2.73 -13.67
C GLN A 264 3.70 4.26 -13.54
N ARG A 265 2.64 4.96 -13.10
CA ARG A 265 2.69 6.37 -12.70
C ARG A 265 2.61 6.55 -11.18
N CYS A 266 2.30 5.49 -10.42
CA CYS A 266 2.09 5.58 -8.98
C CYS A 266 3.42 5.60 -8.21
N ILE A 267 3.59 6.57 -7.31
CA ILE A 267 4.78 6.66 -6.45
C ILE A 267 4.93 5.39 -5.58
N ALA A 268 3.84 4.84 -5.06
CA ALA A 268 3.91 3.61 -4.25
C ALA A 268 4.45 2.43 -5.05
N TYR A 269 4.02 2.26 -6.31
CA TYR A 269 4.57 1.22 -7.19
C TYR A 269 6.08 1.39 -7.37
N TRP A 270 6.54 2.56 -7.72
CA TRP A 270 7.96 2.81 -7.95
C TRP A 270 8.82 2.66 -6.71
N THR A 271 8.33 3.10 -5.57
CA THR A 271 9.12 3.09 -4.33
C THR A 271 9.09 1.76 -3.58
N ILE A 272 8.13 0.87 -3.89
CA ILE A 272 7.98 -0.44 -3.22
C ILE A 272 8.29 -1.60 -4.17
N GLU A 273 7.60 -1.65 -5.34
CA GLU A 273 7.54 -2.85 -6.19
C GLU A 273 8.56 -2.85 -7.30
N ALA A 274 8.70 -1.74 -8.04
CA ALA A 274 9.60 -1.64 -9.17
C ALA A 274 11.07 -1.74 -8.76
N LYS A 275 11.85 -2.52 -9.52
CA LYS A 275 13.29 -2.72 -9.29
C LYS A 275 14.15 -2.03 -10.35
N THR A 276 13.51 -1.52 -11.39
CA THR A 276 14.16 -0.77 -12.47
C THR A 276 14.26 0.73 -12.17
N ALA A 277 14.74 1.48 -13.14
CA ALA A 277 14.92 2.93 -13.04
C ALA A 277 13.59 3.67 -13.01
N ILE A 278 13.43 4.59 -12.07
CA ILE A 278 12.30 5.54 -12.07
C ILE A 278 12.46 6.46 -13.29
N PRO A 279 11.43 6.61 -14.15
CA PRO A 279 11.46 7.53 -15.29
C PRO A 279 11.83 8.96 -14.85
N ARG A 280 12.73 9.61 -15.61
CA ARG A 280 13.25 10.94 -15.21
C ARG A 280 12.15 11.98 -15.01
N GLU A 281 11.13 11.95 -15.86
CA GLU A 281 9.97 12.86 -15.81
C GLU A 281 9.12 12.69 -14.55
N LEU A 282 9.15 11.52 -13.92
CA LEU A 282 8.41 11.27 -12.68
C LEU A 282 9.17 11.67 -11.42
N ARG A 283 10.51 11.62 -11.43
CA ARG A 283 11.36 11.83 -10.25
C ARG A 283 11.06 13.14 -9.49
N PRO A 284 10.89 14.30 -10.16
CA PRO A 284 10.57 15.56 -9.47
C PRO A 284 9.25 15.52 -8.69
N HIS A 285 8.29 14.70 -9.16
CA HIS A 285 6.95 14.60 -8.57
C HIS A 285 6.90 13.74 -7.30
N PHE A 286 7.98 13.02 -6.98
CA PHE A 286 8.02 12.19 -5.78
C PHE A 286 8.20 13.00 -4.49
N GLY A 287 8.78 14.22 -4.62
CA GLY A 287 9.15 15.00 -3.46
C GLY A 287 10.14 14.22 -2.59
N ASN A 288 9.86 14.14 -1.31
CA ASN A 288 10.66 13.41 -0.33
C ASN A 288 10.10 12.02 0.05
N ARG A 289 9.24 11.42 -0.76
CA ARG A 289 8.67 10.09 -0.52
C ARG A 289 9.64 9.01 -0.89
N ILE A 290 10.11 8.25 0.12
CA ILE A 290 11.11 7.21 -0.06
C ILE A 290 10.54 5.79 -0.01
N PHE A 291 9.32 5.60 0.54
CA PHE A 291 8.65 4.30 0.59
C PHE A 291 7.13 4.45 0.68
N GLY A 292 6.42 4.05 -0.37
CA GLY A 292 4.97 4.21 -0.46
C GLY A 292 4.52 5.65 -0.68
N CYS A 293 3.20 5.86 -0.68
CA CYS A 293 2.61 7.17 -0.86
C CYS A 293 1.17 7.18 -0.35
N ASP A 294 0.86 8.07 0.57
CA ASP A 294 -0.47 8.17 1.20
C ASP A 294 -1.29 9.36 0.70
N ILE A 295 -0.79 10.17 -0.27
CA ILE A 295 -1.44 11.41 -0.69
C ILE A 295 -2.93 11.22 -1.01
N CYS A 296 -3.29 10.20 -1.77
CA CYS A 296 -4.67 9.95 -2.17
C CYS A 296 -5.57 9.53 -0.99
N GLN A 297 -4.98 8.97 0.08
CA GLN A 297 -5.68 8.63 1.32
C GLN A 297 -5.75 9.85 2.27
N GLU A 298 -4.66 10.63 2.39
CA GLU A 298 -4.59 11.84 3.25
C GLU A 298 -5.62 12.89 2.86
N VAL A 299 -5.84 13.11 1.55
CA VAL A 299 -6.81 14.09 1.06
C VAL A 299 -8.25 13.57 1.05
N CYS A 300 -8.47 12.29 1.35
CA CYS A 300 -9.78 11.68 1.33
C CYS A 300 -10.63 12.16 2.51
N PRO A 301 -11.84 12.73 2.28
CA PRO A 301 -12.69 13.19 3.38
C PRO A 301 -13.09 12.08 4.36
N TRP A 302 -13.15 10.83 3.92
CA TRP A 302 -13.44 9.69 4.78
C TRP A 302 -12.34 9.39 5.80
N ASN A 303 -11.12 9.87 5.57
CA ASN A 303 -9.97 9.74 6.46
C ASN A 303 -9.79 10.96 7.39
N SER A 304 -10.59 12.01 7.24
CA SER A 304 -10.50 13.22 8.07
C SER A 304 -10.94 12.99 9.50
N ARG A 305 -11.66 11.93 9.78
CA ARG A 305 -12.08 11.50 11.10
C ARG A 305 -11.26 10.28 11.48
N LEU A 306 -10.22 10.49 12.29
CA LEU A 306 -9.54 9.35 12.91
C LEU A 306 -10.57 8.62 13.79
N PRO A 307 -10.66 7.28 13.71
CA PRO A 307 -11.59 6.53 14.52
C PRO A 307 -11.33 6.79 16.01
N ALA A 308 -12.42 6.91 16.78
CA ALA A 308 -12.32 6.88 18.22
C ALA A 308 -11.72 5.52 18.60
N ARG A 309 -10.46 5.55 18.98
CA ARG A 309 -9.65 4.51 19.64
C ARG A 309 -10.18 3.07 19.56
N THR A 310 -9.90 2.40 18.47
CA THR A 310 -9.69 0.96 18.52
C THR A 310 -8.27 0.75 19.05
N PRO A 311 -8.02 -0.12 20.07
CA PRO A 311 -6.65 -0.38 20.48
C PRO A 311 -5.89 -0.99 19.29
N LEU A 312 -4.89 -0.25 18.80
CA LEU A 312 -4.05 -0.72 17.72
C LEU A 312 -3.31 -2.00 18.15
N LEU A 313 -3.20 -2.97 17.28
CA LEU A 313 -2.37 -4.15 17.52
C LEU A 313 -0.93 -3.72 17.83
N ALA A 314 -0.34 -4.30 18.88
CA ALA A 314 0.94 -3.84 19.45
C ALA A 314 2.05 -3.66 18.41
N GLY A 315 2.18 -4.59 17.44
CA GLY A 315 3.20 -4.51 16.38
C GLY A 315 2.95 -3.45 15.31
N LEU A 316 1.74 -2.87 15.21
CA LEU A 316 1.41 -1.84 14.24
C LEU A 316 1.74 -0.43 14.74
N HIS A 317 2.12 -0.24 16.00
CA HIS A 317 2.48 1.08 16.51
C HIS A 317 3.66 1.67 15.74
N ALA A 318 3.53 2.96 15.43
CA ALA A 318 4.56 3.70 14.72
C ALA A 318 5.87 3.73 15.51
N GLN A 319 6.96 3.42 14.82
CA GLN A 319 8.32 3.56 15.32
C GLN A 319 8.85 4.89 14.79
N ALA A 320 9.27 5.78 15.66
CA ALA A 320 9.64 7.17 15.32
C ALA A 320 10.63 7.23 14.13
N GLU A 321 11.58 6.31 14.11
CA GLU A 321 12.59 6.18 13.07
C GLU A 321 12.08 5.67 11.72
N ARG A 322 10.81 5.27 11.62
CA ARG A 322 10.16 4.79 10.40
C ARG A 322 9.08 5.74 9.88
N ILE A 323 8.87 6.88 10.51
CA ILE A 323 7.86 7.85 10.07
C ILE A 323 8.43 8.75 8.98
N ALA A 324 9.47 9.51 9.32
CA ALA A 324 10.14 10.45 8.44
C ALA A 324 11.63 10.55 8.80
N PRO A 325 12.46 9.53 8.52
CA PRO A 325 13.87 9.56 8.87
C PRO A 325 14.61 10.68 8.11
N PRO A 326 15.59 11.36 8.74
CA PRO A 326 16.48 12.28 8.05
C PRO A 326 17.18 11.57 6.89
N LEU A 327 17.14 12.14 5.69
CA LEU A 327 17.67 11.49 4.47
C LEU A 327 19.16 11.21 4.57
N LEU A 328 19.92 12.07 5.27
CA LEU A 328 21.37 11.96 5.40
C LEU A 328 21.81 10.96 6.48
N GLU A 329 20.94 10.61 7.43
CA GLU A 329 21.29 9.74 8.57
C GLU A 329 21.93 8.40 8.13
N GLY A 330 21.38 7.77 7.11
CA GLY A 330 21.87 6.46 6.63
C GLY A 330 23.15 6.51 5.79
N PHE A 331 23.76 7.68 5.62
CA PHE A 331 25.08 7.86 5.00
C PHE A 331 26.19 8.07 6.06
N ASP A 332 25.83 8.15 7.34
CA ASP A 332 26.81 8.24 8.42
C ASP A 332 27.70 6.98 8.43
N PRO A 333 29.05 7.12 8.38
CA PRO A 333 29.96 5.99 8.46
C PRO A 333 29.76 5.09 9.68
N ALA A 334 29.23 5.62 10.78
CA ALA A 334 28.93 4.85 12.00
C ALA A 334 27.65 3.99 11.83
N ASN A 335 26.74 4.39 10.94
CA ASN A 335 25.48 3.66 10.71
C ASN A 335 25.00 3.79 9.24
N PRO A 336 25.77 3.25 8.27
CA PRO A 336 25.57 3.48 6.84
C PRO A 336 24.45 2.61 6.23
N TYR A 337 23.25 2.63 6.77
CA TYR A 337 22.19 1.71 6.38
C TYR A 337 21.63 1.95 4.95
N TRP A 338 21.89 3.08 4.32
CA TRP A 338 21.62 3.22 2.88
C TRP A 338 22.69 2.56 2.00
N LEU A 339 23.94 2.54 2.45
CA LEU A 339 25.09 2.05 1.67
C LEU A 339 25.45 0.58 1.99
N ASP A 340 25.21 0.12 3.22
CA ASP A 340 25.58 -1.22 3.67
C ASP A 340 24.37 -2.15 3.81
N GLN A 341 24.44 -3.33 3.18
CA GLN A 341 23.33 -4.30 3.17
C GLN A 341 23.04 -4.86 4.57
N ALA A 342 24.05 -5.08 5.40
CA ALA A 342 23.87 -5.65 6.73
C ALA A 342 23.24 -4.60 7.68
N ALA A 343 23.72 -3.35 7.61
CA ALA A 343 23.14 -2.23 8.36
C ALA A 343 21.68 -1.99 7.95
N PHE A 344 21.37 -2.00 6.65
CA PHE A 344 20.00 -1.93 6.15
C PHE A 344 19.12 -3.05 6.71
N SER A 345 19.62 -4.29 6.67
CA SER A 345 18.87 -5.46 7.15
C SER A 345 18.59 -5.41 8.65
N ARG A 346 19.50 -4.85 9.44
CA ARG A 346 19.31 -4.61 10.89
C ARG A 346 18.30 -3.49 11.14
N ARG A 347 18.50 -2.33 10.49
CA ARG A 347 17.66 -1.13 10.65
C ARG A 347 16.19 -1.42 10.36
N PHE A 348 15.91 -2.14 9.29
CA PHE A 348 14.56 -2.47 8.84
C PHE A 348 14.17 -3.92 9.13
N ALA A 349 14.75 -4.52 10.18
CA ALA A 349 14.29 -5.83 10.64
C ALA A 349 12.78 -5.80 10.95
N ARG A 350 12.07 -6.85 10.53
CA ARG A 350 10.61 -6.98 10.72
C ARG A 350 9.80 -5.80 10.16
N SER A 351 10.28 -5.14 9.12
CA SER A 351 9.59 -4.01 8.49
C SER A 351 9.20 -4.32 7.04
N PRO A 352 8.03 -3.86 6.56
CA PRO A 352 7.63 -3.97 5.16
C PRO A 352 8.62 -3.27 4.21
N ILE A 353 9.41 -2.30 4.71
CA ILE A 353 10.42 -1.55 3.94
C ILE A 353 11.42 -2.49 3.23
N LYS A 354 11.67 -3.67 3.78
CA LYS A 354 12.51 -4.69 3.12
C LYS A 354 12.02 -5.11 1.73
N ARG A 355 10.77 -4.87 1.39
CA ARG A 355 10.20 -5.16 0.07
C ARG A 355 10.95 -4.41 -1.03
N ALA A 356 11.33 -3.17 -0.80
CA ALA A 356 12.08 -2.35 -1.76
C ALA A 356 13.53 -2.83 -1.97
N LYS A 357 14.11 -3.62 -1.05
CA LYS A 357 15.53 -3.95 -0.97
C LYS A 357 16.39 -2.72 -0.70
N ARG A 358 17.66 -2.91 -0.30
CA ARG A 358 18.60 -1.80 -0.05
C ARG A 358 18.78 -0.90 -1.28
N ALA A 359 19.07 -1.51 -2.42
CA ALA A 359 19.32 -0.77 -3.66
C ALA A 359 18.11 0.08 -4.09
N GLY A 360 16.88 -0.46 -3.99
CA GLY A 360 15.66 0.29 -4.28
C GLY A 360 15.43 1.42 -3.28
N MET A 361 15.71 1.21 -1.99
CA MET A 361 15.61 2.28 -0.99
C MET A 361 16.65 3.37 -1.23
N LEU A 362 17.91 3.02 -1.51
CA LEU A 362 18.94 4.01 -1.84
C LEU A 362 18.58 4.80 -3.12
N ARG A 363 18.05 4.12 -4.15
CA ARG A 363 17.49 4.78 -5.34
C ARG A 363 16.45 5.83 -4.95
N ASN A 364 15.47 5.47 -4.09
CA ASN A 364 14.40 6.36 -3.67
C ASN A 364 14.94 7.55 -2.85
N VAL A 365 15.91 7.29 -1.96
CA VAL A 365 16.60 8.32 -1.17
C VAL A 365 17.37 9.28 -2.07
N CYS A 366 18.07 8.79 -3.11
CA CYS A 366 18.73 9.65 -4.08
C CYS A 366 17.74 10.59 -4.79
N VAL A 367 16.55 10.09 -5.17
CA VAL A 367 15.50 10.92 -5.76
C VAL A 367 15.04 12.00 -4.79
N ALA A 368 14.80 11.63 -3.52
CA ALA A 368 14.39 12.58 -2.49
C ALA A 368 15.47 13.65 -2.23
N LEU A 369 16.74 13.27 -2.18
CA LEU A 369 17.88 14.21 -2.04
C LEU A 369 18.00 15.17 -3.23
N GLY A 370 17.79 14.68 -4.46
CA GLY A 370 17.73 15.52 -5.65
C GLY A 370 16.57 16.52 -5.61
N ASN A 371 15.40 16.09 -5.13
CA ASN A 371 14.23 16.93 -4.94
C ASN A 371 14.43 17.97 -3.83
N TRP A 372 15.03 17.57 -2.71
CA TRP A 372 15.46 18.51 -1.68
C TRP A 372 16.36 19.60 -2.26
N GLY A 373 17.36 19.19 -3.03
CA GLY A 373 18.19 20.11 -3.80
C GLY A 373 19.13 20.98 -2.97
N ALA A 374 19.38 20.66 -1.72
CA ALA A 374 20.32 21.36 -0.87
C ALA A 374 21.77 20.86 -1.13
N LEU A 375 22.75 21.76 -1.07
CA LEU A 375 24.16 21.41 -1.31
C LEU A 375 24.70 20.40 -0.30
N GLU A 376 24.13 20.36 0.90
CA GLU A 376 24.45 19.41 1.96
C GLU A 376 24.24 17.95 1.52
N ALA A 377 23.32 17.70 0.57
CA ALA A 377 23.11 16.38 0.00
C ALA A 377 24.28 15.89 -0.88
N GLY A 378 25.14 16.80 -1.32
CA GLY A 378 26.18 16.53 -2.31
C GLY A 378 27.14 15.42 -1.87
N ALA A 379 27.63 15.45 -0.63
CA ALA A 379 28.54 14.43 -0.10
C ALA A 379 27.90 13.03 -0.05
N ALA A 380 26.66 12.93 0.41
CA ALA A 380 25.89 11.69 0.45
C ALA A 380 25.66 11.12 -0.96
N LEU A 381 25.29 11.98 -1.92
CA LEU A 381 25.10 11.57 -3.31
C LEU A 381 26.41 11.12 -3.99
N GLN A 382 27.55 11.71 -3.64
CA GLN A 382 28.86 11.26 -4.12
C GLN A 382 29.21 9.85 -3.59
N LEU A 383 28.81 9.51 -2.38
CA LEU A 383 28.93 8.13 -1.85
C LEU A 383 28.01 7.18 -2.63
N ALA A 384 26.74 7.57 -2.86
CA ALA A 384 25.79 6.76 -3.62
C ALA A 384 26.19 6.58 -5.09
N LEU A 385 26.93 7.55 -5.68
CA LEU A 385 27.46 7.45 -7.05
C LEU A 385 28.52 6.35 -7.21
N ARG A 386 29.06 5.84 -6.08
CA ARG A 386 30.02 4.73 -6.03
C ARG A 386 29.42 3.41 -5.56
N ASP A 387 28.10 3.35 -5.40
CA ASP A 387 27.41 2.14 -4.95
C ASP A 387 27.60 0.98 -5.93
N PRO A 388 27.71 -0.28 -5.48
CA PRO A 388 27.82 -1.44 -6.36
C PRO A 388 26.63 -1.60 -7.30
N GLU A 389 25.45 -1.11 -6.90
CA GLU A 389 24.21 -1.25 -7.67
C GLU A 389 24.04 -0.12 -8.69
N PRO A 390 24.00 -0.41 -10.01
CA PRO A 390 23.85 0.61 -11.05
C PRO A 390 22.60 1.48 -10.83
N ILE A 391 21.51 0.88 -10.35
CA ILE A 391 20.27 1.60 -10.09
C ILE A 391 20.44 2.76 -9.09
N ALA A 392 21.27 2.59 -8.07
CA ALA A 392 21.58 3.63 -7.11
C ALA A 392 22.47 4.71 -7.73
N ARG A 393 23.54 4.29 -8.46
CA ARG A 393 24.47 5.23 -9.12
C ARG A 393 23.79 6.15 -10.12
N GLY A 394 22.93 5.62 -10.99
CA GLY A 394 22.22 6.43 -11.98
C GLY A 394 21.28 7.46 -11.35
N HIS A 395 20.57 7.11 -10.26
CA HIS A 395 19.72 8.08 -9.57
C HIS A 395 20.52 9.09 -8.74
N ALA A 396 21.68 8.69 -8.20
CA ALA A 396 22.63 9.63 -7.57
C ALA A 396 23.19 10.63 -8.60
N ALA A 397 23.51 10.16 -9.82
CA ALA A 397 23.95 11.02 -10.91
C ALA A 397 22.88 12.05 -11.28
N TRP A 398 21.62 11.62 -11.41
CA TRP A 398 20.50 12.53 -11.66
C TRP A 398 20.35 13.56 -10.54
N ALA A 399 20.41 13.13 -9.28
CA ALA A 399 20.27 14.02 -8.14
C ALA A 399 21.42 15.04 -8.05
N LEU A 400 22.65 14.62 -8.32
CA LEU A 400 23.80 15.55 -8.45
C LEU A 400 23.60 16.55 -9.59
N GLY A 401 23.04 16.10 -10.72
CA GLY A 401 22.66 16.99 -11.83
C GLY A 401 21.64 18.05 -11.41
N GLU A 402 20.63 17.68 -10.61
CA GLU A 402 19.66 18.64 -10.07
C GLU A 402 20.31 19.66 -9.12
N LEU A 403 21.25 19.24 -8.28
CA LEU A 403 22.03 20.15 -7.44
C LEU A 403 22.88 21.08 -8.29
N TYR A 404 23.56 20.57 -9.34
CA TYR A 404 24.34 21.37 -10.25
C TYR A 404 23.48 22.41 -11.00
N ARG A 405 22.34 21.98 -11.50
CA ARG A 405 21.38 22.86 -12.17
C ARG A 405 20.91 24.00 -11.25
N ARG A 406 20.66 23.76 -9.98
CA ARG A 406 20.21 24.79 -9.03
C ARG A 406 21.32 25.75 -8.60
N HIS A 407 22.52 25.22 -8.38
CA HIS A 407 23.59 25.97 -7.69
C HIS A 407 24.78 26.31 -8.56
N GLY A 408 24.95 25.72 -9.74
CA GLY A 408 26.13 25.93 -10.60
C GLY A 408 27.44 25.47 -9.92
N HIS A 409 27.39 24.56 -8.92
CA HIS A 409 28.52 24.22 -8.08
C HIS A 409 29.54 23.35 -8.83
N ALA A 410 30.66 23.93 -9.25
CA ALA A 410 31.68 23.29 -10.08
C ALA A 410 32.22 21.95 -9.52
N PRO A 411 32.46 21.75 -8.22
CA PRO A 411 32.87 20.46 -7.68
C PRO A 411 31.88 19.32 -7.98
N ILE A 412 30.58 19.59 -8.06
CA ILE A 412 29.58 18.57 -8.44
C ILE A 412 29.76 18.18 -9.91
N GLN A 413 29.97 19.16 -10.80
CA GLN A 413 30.22 18.89 -12.21
C GLN A 413 31.50 18.07 -12.40
N GLN A 414 32.58 18.41 -11.69
CA GLN A 414 33.85 17.70 -11.73
C GLN A 414 33.67 16.23 -11.24
N CYS A 415 32.88 16.03 -10.18
CA CYS A 415 32.59 14.70 -9.68
C CYS A 415 31.84 13.84 -10.72
N LEU A 416 30.84 14.40 -11.40
CA LEU A 416 30.12 13.71 -12.46
C LEU A 416 31.01 13.41 -13.67
N GLN A 417 31.93 14.35 -14.05
CA GLN A 417 32.90 14.14 -15.14
C GLN A 417 33.87 12.99 -14.79
N ALA A 418 34.39 12.96 -13.57
CA ALA A 418 35.27 11.89 -13.12
C ALA A 418 34.55 10.54 -13.11
N ALA A 419 33.31 10.49 -12.59
CA ALA A 419 32.52 9.26 -12.57
C ALA A 419 32.22 8.73 -13.97
N LEU A 420 31.98 9.61 -14.97
CA LEU A 420 31.70 9.20 -16.34
C LEU A 420 32.85 8.40 -16.97
N THR A 421 34.12 8.72 -16.58
CA THR A 421 35.31 8.07 -17.16
C THR A 421 35.39 6.60 -16.79
N ASP A 422 35.02 6.23 -15.56
CA ASP A 422 35.20 4.88 -15.02
C ASP A 422 33.88 4.07 -14.94
N GLU A 423 32.74 4.66 -15.32
CA GLU A 423 31.43 4.00 -15.19
C GLU A 423 31.24 2.87 -16.22
N PRO A 424 31.12 1.61 -15.78
CA PRO A 424 30.96 0.48 -16.72
C PRO A 424 29.54 0.34 -17.26
N ASP A 425 28.52 0.76 -16.50
CA ASP A 425 27.11 0.57 -16.85
C ASP A 425 26.66 1.61 -17.86
N ARG A 426 26.09 1.15 -18.99
CA ARG A 426 25.64 2.00 -20.08
C ARG A 426 24.57 3.00 -19.66
N TRP A 427 23.55 2.52 -18.90
CA TRP A 427 22.45 3.36 -18.45
C TRP A 427 22.94 4.44 -17.48
N VAL A 428 23.85 4.09 -16.55
CA VAL A 428 24.43 5.05 -15.61
C VAL A 428 25.26 6.12 -16.37
N ARG A 429 26.03 5.71 -17.40
CA ARG A 429 26.72 6.69 -18.27
C ARG A 429 25.74 7.67 -18.93
N GLU A 430 24.63 7.16 -19.47
CA GLU A 430 23.59 8.01 -20.07
C GLU A 430 23.00 8.97 -19.03
N GLU A 431 22.73 8.52 -17.79
CA GLU A 431 22.24 9.38 -16.70
C GLU A 431 23.26 10.47 -16.31
N ILE A 432 24.56 10.14 -16.24
CA ILE A 432 25.62 11.11 -15.95
C ILE A 432 25.70 12.14 -17.08
N GLN A 433 25.68 11.72 -18.35
CA GLN A 433 25.74 12.62 -19.51
C GLN A 433 24.55 13.60 -19.54
N LEU A 434 23.34 13.10 -19.30
CA LEU A 434 22.14 13.93 -19.19
C LEU A 434 22.24 14.92 -18.03
N SER A 435 22.86 14.54 -16.93
CA SER A 435 23.05 15.41 -15.76
C SER A 435 24.11 16.48 -16.01
N LEU A 436 25.18 16.16 -16.72
CA LEU A 436 26.21 17.13 -17.15
C LEU A 436 25.68 18.14 -18.19
N ALA A 437 24.68 17.74 -18.98
CA ALA A 437 24.05 18.62 -19.97
C ALA A 437 23.06 19.63 -19.36
N MET A 438 22.75 19.54 -18.07
CA MET A 438 21.88 20.50 -17.39
C MET A 438 22.56 21.86 -17.28
N VAL A 439 21.82 22.93 -17.62
CA VAL A 439 22.32 24.32 -17.55
C VAL A 439 21.99 24.88 -16.15
N PRO A 440 22.96 25.48 -15.46
CA PRO A 440 22.69 26.12 -14.16
C PRO A 440 21.72 27.30 -14.29
N GLU A 441 20.77 27.38 -13.37
CA GLU A 441 19.78 28.49 -13.30
C GLU A 441 20.45 29.86 -13.12
N THR A 442 21.62 29.89 -12.47
CA THR A 442 22.43 31.08 -12.28
C THR A 442 22.94 31.69 -13.60
N SER A 443 23.11 30.86 -14.64
CA SER A 443 23.55 31.30 -15.97
C SER A 443 22.41 31.95 -16.77
N THR A 444 21.16 31.64 -16.46
CA THR A 444 19.99 32.14 -17.20
C THR A 444 19.61 33.58 -16.77
N ASN A 445 19.99 33.99 -15.55
CA ASN A 445 19.75 35.35 -15.06
C ASN A 445 20.75 36.39 -15.63
N LEU A 446 21.88 35.97 -16.19
CA LEU A 446 22.87 36.86 -16.81
C LEU A 446 22.50 37.25 -18.27
N LEU A 447 21.55 36.54 -18.89
CA LEU A 447 21.09 36.79 -20.26
C LEU A 447 19.81 37.64 -20.34
N ARG A 448 19.31 38.16 -19.23
CA ARG A 448 18.10 39.03 -19.16
C ARG A 448 18.39 40.47 -18.78
N ILE A 449 19.61 40.89 -18.87
CA ILE A 449 19.98 42.31 -18.72
C ILE A 449 20.61 42.75 -20.04
N ASP A 450 19.76 43.08 -21.01
CA ASP A 450 19.98 44.02 -22.08
C ASP A 450 18.64 44.53 -22.64
#